data_ef65a1c2df3438f34b6e3931f84353c3
#
_entry.id   ef65a1c2df3438f34b6e3931f84353c3
#
_cell.length_a   1.000
_cell.length_b   1.000
_cell.length_c   1.000
_cell.angle_alpha   90.00
_cell.angle_beta   90.00
_cell.angle_gamma   90.00
#
_symmetry.space_group_name_H-M   'P 1'
#
loop_
_entity.id
_entity.type
_entity.pdbx_description
1 polymer ?
#
loop_
_entity_poly.entity_id
_entity_poly.type
_entity_poly.pdbx_seq_one_letter_code
_entity_poly.pdbx_strand_id
1 'polypeptide(L)'
;PDDLEARSQTMLGAFQAGIAFSNASVALVHGMSRPVGALFHVPHGISNAALLGVVMEFSLSGNPKRYADIARAMGVDCPAQADDATVAQAGADAVKGLIAALKVPGLQHLGVSREKLDPVVAKMAEDALASGSPGNNPRLASKQEIIELYYAAL
;
A
#
# COMPACT_ATOMS: atom_id res chain seq x y z
N PRO A 1 8.51 -21.69 10.29
CA PRO A 1 7.61 -22.52 9.46
C PRO A 1 6.77 -23.48 10.28
N ASP A 2 7.27 -23.93 11.44
CA ASP A 2 6.66 -24.99 12.24
C ASP A 2 5.75 -24.48 13.38
N ASP A 3 5.64 -23.19 13.54
CA ASP A 3 4.73 -22.54 14.48
C ASP A 3 3.30 -22.54 13.90
N LEU A 4 2.50 -23.54 14.31
CA LEU A 4 1.12 -23.71 13.85
C LEU A 4 0.20 -22.58 14.29
N GLU A 5 0.44 -21.99 15.45
CA GLU A 5 -0.37 -20.88 15.96
C GLU A 5 -0.13 -19.64 15.09
N ALA A 6 1.12 -19.24 14.86
CA ALA A 6 1.45 -18.11 13.99
C ALA A 6 0.92 -18.31 12.57
N ARG A 7 0.99 -19.53 12.03
CA ARG A 7 0.44 -19.86 10.70
C ARG A 7 -1.08 -19.74 10.66
N SER A 8 -1.77 -20.22 11.70
CA SER A 8 -3.22 -20.13 11.80
C SER A 8 -3.68 -18.67 11.87
N GLN A 9 -3.03 -17.86 12.69
CA GLN A 9 -3.33 -16.42 12.81
C GLN A 9 -3.07 -15.68 11.50
N THR A 10 -1.97 -15.97 10.82
CA THR A 10 -1.66 -15.36 9.51
C THR A 10 -2.70 -15.77 8.45
N MET A 11 -3.13 -17.03 8.44
CA MET A 11 -4.16 -17.51 7.51
C MET A 11 -5.52 -16.86 7.80
N LEU A 12 -5.89 -16.72 9.08
CA LEU A 12 -7.11 -16.02 9.48
C LEU A 12 -7.08 -14.56 9.04
N GLY A 13 -5.97 -13.87 9.28
CA GLY A 13 -5.80 -12.49 8.81
C GLY A 13 -5.91 -12.34 7.28
N ALA A 14 -5.29 -13.25 6.53
CA ALA A 14 -5.40 -13.27 5.07
C ALA A 14 -6.85 -13.54 4.61
N PHE A 15 -7.57 -14.45 5.26
CA PHE A 15 -8.98 -14.72 4.97
C PHE A 15 -9.87 -13.51 5.25
N GLN A 16 -9.69 -12.84 6.40
CA GLN A 16 -10.43 -11.63 6.74
C GLN A 16 -10.15 -10.49 5.75
N ALA A 17 -8.89 -10.31 5.34
CA ALA A 17 -8.52 -9.35 4.30
C ALA A 17 -9.20 -9.69 2.96
N GLY A 18 -9.29 -10.98 2.61
CA GLY A 18 -10.03 -11.48 1.45
C GLY A 18 -11.50 -11.08 1.47
N ILE A 19 -12.17 -11.27 2.61
CA ILE A 19 -13.57 -10.84 2.81
C ILE A 19 -13.69 -9.31 2.66
N ALA A 20 -12.77 -8.54 3.26
CA ALA A 20 -12.81 -7.09 3.22
C ALA A 20 -12.71 -6.57 1.79
N PHE A 21 -11.71 -6.98 1.01
CA PHE A 21 -11.57 -6.48 -0.35
C PHE A 21 -12.61 -7.04 -1.34
N SER A 22 -13.18 -8.23 -1.08
CA SER A 22 -14.27 -8.76 -1.89
C SER A 22 -15.55 -7.92 -1.77
N ASN A 23 -15.75 -7.27 -0.62
CA ASN A 23 -16.89 -6.38 -0.41
C ASN A 23 -16.60 -4.91 -0.76
N ALA A 24 -15.40 -4.42 -0.50
CA ALA A 24 -15.03 -3.01 -0.67
C ALA A 24 -14.24 -2.72 -1.95
N SER A 25 -13.87 -3.76 -2.73
CA SER A 25 -12.93 -3.70 -3.82
C SER A 25 -11.51 -3.29 -3.37
N VAL A 26 -10.61 -3.15 -4.32
CA VAL A 26 -9.22 -2.74 -4.13
C VAL A 26 -9.02 -1.28 -4.58
N ALA A 27 -7.98 -0.62 -4.10
CA ALA A 27 -7.76 0.81 -4.31
C ALA A 27 -6.44 1.10 -5.05
N LEU A 28 -5.86 2.28 -4.84
CA LEU A 28 -4.71 2.81 -5.57
C LEU A 28 -3.50 1.87 -5.57
N VAL A 29 -3.15 1.26 -4.43
CA VAL A 29 -2.00 0.37 -4.34
C VAL A 29 -2.09 -0.80 -5.31
N HIS A 30 -3.27 -1.40 -5.47
CA HIS A 30 -3.50 -2.49 -6.43
C HIS A 30 -3.49 -1.99 -7.88
N GLY A 31 -4.01 -0.82 -8.15
CA GLY A 31 -3.91 -0.18 -9.46
C GLY A 31 -2.46 0.00 -9.88
N MET A 32 -1.62 0.47 -8.97
CA MET A 32 -0.19 0.68 -9.19
C MET A 32 0.61 -0.62 -9.26
N SER A 33 0.27 -1.64 -8.47
CA SER A 33 1.01 -2.90 -8.44
C SER A 33 0.89 -3.73 -9.71
N ARG A 34 -0.25 -3.65 -10.41
CA ARG A 34 -0.50 -4.43 -11.64
C ARG A 34 0.52 -4.16 -12.75
N PRO A 35 0.82 -2.89 -13.13
CA PRO A 35 1.86 -2.61 -14.12
C PRO A 35 3.25 -3.05 -13.66
N VAL A 36 3.56 -2.98 -12.36
CA VAL A 36 4.83 -3.50 -11.81
C VAL A 36 4.95 -4.99 -12.06
N GLY A 37 3.91 -5.75 -11.76
CA GLY A 37 3.87 -7.18 -12.04
C GLY A 37 3.99 -7.51 -13.52
N ALA A 38 3.27 -6.77 -14.38
CA ALA A 38 3.24 -7.01 -15.81
C ALA A 38 4.58 -6.73 -16.51
N LEU A 39 5.26 -5.63 -16.15
CA LEU A 39 6.47 -5.17 -16.84
C LEU A 39 7.76 -5.71 -16.21
N PHE A 40 7.76 -5.91 -14.89
CA PHE A 40 8.97 -6.29 -14.15
C PHE A 40 8.89 -7.70 -13.54
N HIS A 41 7.79 -8.42 -13.79
CA HIS A 41 7.56 -9.79 -13.30
C HIS A 41 7.63 -9.92 -11.78
N VAL A 42 7.33 -8.85 -11.04
CA VAL A 42 7.29 -8.85 -9.58
C VAL A 42 6.00 -9.53 -9.10
N PRO A 43 6.08 -10.50 -8.19
CA PRO A 43 4.89 -11.14 -7.64
C PRO A 43 3.92 -10.11 -7.01
N HIS A 44 2.62 -10.29 -7.23
CA HIS A 44 1.58 -9.31 -6.88
C HIS A 44 1.60 -8.90 -5.41
N GLY A 45 1.70 -9.86 -4.49
CA GLY A 45 1.73 -9.54 -3.06
C GLY A 45 2.93 -8.69 -2.65
N ILE A 46 4.11 -8.98 -3.21
CA ILE A 46 5.34 -8.24 -2.94
C ILE A 46 5.29 -6.84 -3.54
N SER A 47 4.78 -6.68 -4.77
CA SER A 47 4.63 -5.34 -5.38
C SER A 47 3.64 -4.45 -4.62
N ASN A 48 2.53 -5.02 -4.11
CA ASN A 48 1.62 -4.29 -3.23
C ASN A 48 2.31 -3.87 -1.92
N ALA A 49 3.04 -4.77 -1.28
CA ALA A 49 3.73 -4.47 -0.03
C ALA A 49 4.82 -3.39 -0.20
N ALA A 50 5.58 -3.43 -1.31
CA ALA A 50 6.60 -2.43 -1.63
C ALA A 50 6.01 -1.02 -1.88
N LEU A 51 4.81 -0.94 -2.44
CA LEU A 51 4.11 0.32 -2.70
C LEU A 51 3.29 0.81 -1.50
N LEU A 52 2.95 -0.07 -0.55
CA LEU A 52 1.94 0.21 0.48
C LEU A 52 2.28 1.43 1.32
N GLY A 53 3.53 1.58 1.75
CA GLY A 53 3.95 2.66 2.63
C GLY A 53 3.71 4.05 2.02
N VAL A 54 4.16 4.26 0.78
CA VAL A 54 4.04 5.56 0.08
C VAL A 54 2.58 5.84 -0.31
N VAL A 55 1.84 4.82 -0.73
CA VAL A 55 0.43 4.98 -1.12
C VAL A 55 -0.45 5.24 0.10
N MET A 56 -0.18 4.59 1.23
CA MET A 56 -0.91 4.83 2.47
C MET A 56 -0.72 6.28 2.93
N GLU A 57 0.53 6.75 2.99
CA GLU A 57 0.84 8.14 3.37
C GLU A 57 0.16 9.16 2.46
N PHE A 58 0.23 8.97 1.15
CA PHE A 58 -0.51 9.79 0.18
C PHE A 58 -2.01 9.83 0.48
N SER A 59 -2.59 8.71 0.88
CA SER A 59 -4.04 8.54 1.02
C SER A 59 -4.61 9.08 2.32
N LEU A 60 -3.80 9.34 3.35
CA LEU A 60 -4.24 9.76 4.69
C LEU A 60 -5.18 10.98 4.66
N SER A 61 -4.82 11.98 3.85
CA SER A 61 -5.58 13.23 3.75
C SER A 61 -7.00 13.05 3.16
N GLY A 62 -7.25 11.95 2.46
CA GLY A 62 -8.55 11.66 1.89
C GLY A 62 -9.60 11.21 2.91
N ASN A 63 -9.18 10.57 4.00
CA ASN A 63 -10.07 10.18 5.10
C ASN A 63 -9.28 9.93 6.40
N PRO A 64 -8.77 10.97 7.06
CA PRO A 64 -7.94 10.81 8.26
C PRO A 64 -8.63 9.99 9.35
N LYS A 65 -9.94 10.20 9.54
CA LYS A 65 -10.72 9.46 10.54
C LYS A 65 -10.66 7.94 10.33
N ARG A 66 -10.86 7.45 9.10
CA ARG A 66 -10.82 5.99 8.82
C ARG A 66 -9.43 5.42 9.02
N TYR A 67 -8.38 6.16 8.64
CA TYR A 67 -7.00 5.75 8.91
C TYR A 67 -6.68 5.75 10.40
N ALA A 68 -7.22 6.70 11.17
CA ALA A 68 -7.11 6.69 12.64
C ALA A 68 -7.84 5.48 13.25
N ASP A 69 -9.04 5.13 12.76
CA ASP A 69 -9.76 3.94 13.21
C ASP A 69 -8.94 2.66 12.95
N ILE A 70 -8.27 2.57 11.78
CA ILE A 70 -7.36 1.47 11.45
C ILE A 70 -6.17 1.43 12.40
N ALA A 71 -5.51 2.58 12.66
CA ALA A 71 -4.38 2.67 13.58
C ALA A 71 -4.74 2.19 14.98
N ARG A 72 -5.91 2.61 15.49
CA ARG A 72 -6.45 2.15 16.79
C ARG A 72 -6.70 0.64 16.80
N ALA A 73 -7.29 0.11 15.72
CA ALA A 73 -7.53 -1.34 15.58
C ALA A 73 -6.22 -2.15 15.51
N MET A 74 -5.15 -1.56 14.98
CA MET A 74 -3.79 -2.14 14.98
C MET A 74 -3.10 -2.07 16.36
N GLY A 75 -3.70 -1.40 17.34
CA GLY A 75 -3.11 -1.21 18.67
C GLY A 75 -1.97 -0.18 18.68
N VAL A 76 -1.97 0.77 17.75
CA VAL A 76 -0.98 1.85 17.73
C VAL A 76 -1.20 2.76 18.94
N ASP A 77 -0.17 2.91 19.76
CA ASP A 77 -0.23 3.77 20.94
C ASP A 77 -0.14 5.25 20.53
N CYS A 78 -1.15 6.01 20.94
CA CYS A 78 -1.25 7.43 20.67
C CYS A 78 -1.83 8.17 21.88
N PRO A 79 -1.45 9.44 22.11
CA PRO A 79 -2.06 10.25 23.18
C PRO A 79 -3.59 10.28 23.03
N ALA A 80 -4.30 10.17 24.15
CA ALA A 80 -5.76 10.12 24.17
C ALA A 80 -6.44 11.35 23.53
N GLN A 81 -5.75 12.50 23.53
CA GLN A 81 -6.20 13.75 22.95
C GLN A 81 -5.68 14.01 21.54
N ALA A 82 -4.94 13.05 20.93
CA ALA A 82 -4.44 13.21 19.57
C ALA A 82 -5.61 13.28 18.58
N ASP A 83 -5.52 14.20 17.64
CA ASP A 83 -6.50 14.29 16.56
C ASP A 83 -6.37 13.11 15.57
N ASP A 84 -7.39 12.93 14.75
CA ASP A 84 -7.43 11.82 13.80
C ASP A 84 -6.29 11.87 12.77
N ALA A 85 -5.80 13.06 12.41
CA ALA A 85 -4.68 13.17 11.46
C ALA A 85 -3.37 12.67 12.10
N THR A 86 -3.11 13.03 13.35
CA THR A 86 -1.96 12.54 14.11
C THR A 86 -2.01 11.02 14.30
N VAL A 87 -3.17 10.47 14.68
CA VAL A 87 -3.35 9.02 14.86
C VAL A 87 -3.21 8.28 13.53
N ALA A 88 -3.76 8.80 12.44
CA ALA A 88 -3.63 8.23 11.11
C ALA A 88 -2.16 8.19 10.65
N GLN A 89 -1.39 9.25 10.90
CA GLN A 89 0.04 9.29 10.60
C GLN A 89 0.81 8.23 11.40
N ALA A 90 0.55 8.12 12.70
CA ALA A 90 1.16 7.09 13.54
C ALA A 90 0.84 5.67 13.03
N GLY A 91 -0.37 5.46 12.52
CA GLY A 91 -0.76 4.21 11.86
C GLY A 91 0.04 3.92 10.60
N ALA A 92 0.25 4.94 9.74
CA ALA A 92 1.08 4.80 8.55
C ALA A 92 2.54 4.49 8.90
N ASP A 93 3.08 5.13 9.94
CA ASP A 93 4.45 4.88 10.40
C ASP A 93 4.59 3.46 10.99
N ALA A 94 3.57 2.97 11.71
CA ALA A 94 3.54 1.58 12.18
C ALA A 94 3.52 0.57 11.03
N VAL A 95 2.77 0.83 9.94
CA VAL A 95 2.78 -0.02 8.73
C VAL A 95 4.15 0.01 8.06
N LYS A 96 4.78 1.17 7.91
CA LYS A 96 6.15 1.28 7.39
C LYS A 96 7.15 0.50 8.28
N GLY A 97 7.01 0.60 9.59
CA GLY A 97 7.80 -0.18 10.56
C GLY A 97 7.63 -1.69 10.37
N LEU A 98 6.40 -2.16 10.16
CA LEU A 98 6.11 -3.57 9.89
C LEU A 98 6.74 -4.03 8.57
N ILE A 99 6.63 -3.24 7.50
CA ILE A 99 7.25 -3.52 6.20
C ILE A 99 8.77 -3.68 6.36
N ALA A 100 9.41 -2.79 7.12
CA ALA A 100 10.83 -2.84 7.40
C ALA A 100 11.22 -4.07 8.26
N ALA A 101 10.45 -4.37 9.31
CA ALA A 101 10.68 -5.53 10.18
C ALA A 101 10.57 -6.87 9.42
N LEU A 102 9.63 -6.95 8.48
CA LEU A 102 9.46 -8.09 7.58
C LEU A 102 10.48 -8.12 6.44
N LYS A 103 11.36 -7.12 6.35
CA LYS A 103 12.38 -7.00 5.30
C LYS A 103 11.76 -7.08 3.89
N VAL A 104 10.59 -6.47 3.70
CA VAL A 104 9.98 -6.38 2.37
C VAL A 104 10.91 -5.57 1.47
N PRO A 105 11.34 -6.12 0.31
CA PRO A 105 12.25 -5.42 -0.57
C PRO A 105 11.54 -4.23 -1.25
N GLY A 106 12.22 -3.07 -1.33
CA GLY A 106 11.76 -1.94 -2.14
C GLY A 106 11.80 -2.26 -3.64
N LEU A 107 11.14 -1.47 -4.46
CA LEU A 107 11.04 -1.68 -5.91
C LEU A 107 12.41 -1.83 -6.58
N GLN A 108 13.41 -1.06 -6.14
CA GLN A 108 14.77 -1.13 -6.68
C GLN A 108 15.40 -2.52 -6.49
N HIS A 109 15.23 -3.13 -5.31
CA HIS A 109 15.71 -4.49 -5.03
C HIS A 109 14.92 -5.57 -5.79
N LEU A 110 13.73 -5.23 -6.27
CA LEU A 110 12.90 -6.09 -7.13
C LEU A 110 13.21 -5.92 -8.62
N GLY A 111 14.28 -5.20 -8.96
CA GLY A 111 14.73 -5.02 -10.34
C GLY A 111 14.06 -3.86 -11.09
N VAL A 112 13.28 -3.04 -10.39
CA VAL A 112 12.70 -1.79 -10.91
C VAL A 112 13.66 -0.64 -10.63
N SER A 113 14.68 -0.47 -11.46
CA SER A 113 15.59 0.68 -11.34
C SER A 113 14.97 1.93 -11.98
N ARG A 114 15.49 3.12 -11.63
CA ARG A 114 15.06 4.37 -12.24
C ARG A 114 15.17 4.35 -13.76
N GLU A 115 16.27 3.84 -14.29
CA GLU A 115 16.53 3.76 -15.73
C GLU A 115 15.51 2.91 -16.47
N LYS A 116 15.02 1.82 -15.83
CA LYS A 116 13.96 0.96 -16.38
C LYS A 116 12.57 1.56 -16.22
N LEU A 117 12.37 2.34 -15.16
CA LEU A 117 11.09 2.97 -14.85
C LEU A 117 10.82 4.19 -15.73
N ASP A 118 11.81 5.05 -15.95
CA ASP A 118 11.67 6.31 -16.68
C ASP A 118 10.94 6.16 -18.03
N PRO A 119 11.27 5.19 -18.90
CA PRO A 119 10.62 5.07 -20.21
C PRO A 119 9.17 4.56 -20.14
N VAL A 120 8.74 3.96 -19.03
CA VAL A 120 7.43 3.28 -18.92
C VAL A 120 6.51 3.85 -17.85
N VAL A 121 6.99 4.69 -16.94
CA VAL A 121 6.24 5.17 -15.77
C VAL A 121 4.96 5.91 -16.15
N ALA A 122 5.00 6.70 -17.22
CA ALA A 122 3.82 7.42 -17.70
C ALA A 122 2.72 6.47 -18.18
N LYS A 123 3.09 5.39 -18.87
CA LYS A 123 2.16 4.34 -19.29
C LYS A 123 1.67 3.52 -18.10
N MET A 124 2.54 3.22 -17.14
CA MET A 124 2.15 2.52 -15.91
C MET A 124 1.10 3.31 -15.12
N ALA A 125 1.23 4.63 -15.05
CA ALA A 125 0.25 5.48 -14.37
C ALA A 125 -1.11 5.50 -15.13
N GLU A 126 -1.09 5.52 -16.46
CA GLU A 126 -2.29 5.39 -17.28
C GLU A 126 -2.98 4.03 -17.06
N ASP A 127 -2.23 2.95 -17.08
CA ASP A 127 -2.76 1.59 -16.86
C ASP A 127 -3.31 1.42 -15.44
N ALA A 128 -2.66 2.03 -14.44
CA ALA A 128 -3.16 2.07 -13.07
C ALA A 128 -4.54 2.74 -13.03
N LEU A 129 -4.69 3.92 -13.63
CA LEU A 129 -5.96 4.65 -13.69
C LEU A 129 -7.02 3.88 -14.48
N ALA A 130 -6.66 3.34 -15.64
CA ALA A 130 -7.58 2.58 -16.50
C ALA A 130 -8.12 1.31 -15.82
N SER A 131 -7.41 0.78 -14.82
CA SER A 131 -7.89 -0.37 -14.03
C SER A 131 -9.15 -0.10 -13.21
N GLY A 132 -9.51 1.18 -13.01
CA GLY A 132 -10.61 1.62 -12.17
C GLY A 132 -10.34 1.56 -10.66
N SER A 133 -9.35 0.77 -10.22
CA SER A 133 -9.03 0.59 -8.80
C SER A 133 -8.67 1.88 -8.06
N PRO A 134 -7.92 2.84 -8.63
CA PRO A 134 -7.62 4.12 -7.99
C PRO A 134 -8.85 4.95 -7.65
N GLY A 135 -9.97 4.75 -8.36
CA GLY A 135 -11.25 5.43 -8.10
C GLY A 135 -11.87 5.08 -6.73
N ASN A 136 -11.46 3.96 -6.13
CA ASN A 136 -11.90 3.55 -4.79
C ASN A 136 -11.00 4.10 -3.67
N ASN A 137 -9.92 4.80 -4.02
CA ASN A 137 -8.99 5.31 -3.04
C ASN A 137 -9.58 6.53 -2.32
N PRO A 138 -9.41 6.67 -0.99
CA PRO A 138 -9.94 7.81 -0.24
C PRO A 138 -9.50 9.18 -0.76
N ARG A 139 -8.25 9.28 -1.22
CA ARG A 139 -7.73 10.42 -1.97
C ARG A 139 -7.53 10.01 -3.42
N LEU A 140 -8.25 10.65 -4.33
CA LEU A 140 -8.06 10.42 -5.76
C LEU A 140 -6.67 10.91 -6.19
N ALA A 141 -5.99 10.09 -6.99
CA ALA A 141 -4.67 10.43 -7.50
C ALA A 141 -4.75 10.82 -8.98
N SER A 142 -4.12 11.92 -9.34
CA SER A 142 -3.86 12.27 -10.73
C SER A 142 -2.76 11.37 -11.33
N LYS A 143 -2.67 11.33 -12.66
CA LYS A 143 -1.58 10.63 -13.36
C LYS A 143 -0.20 11.06 -12.85
N GLN A 144 -0.01 12.37 -12.67
CA GLN A 144 1.27 12.92 -12.20
C GLN A 144 1.61 12.46 -10.78
N GLU A 145 0.64 12.47 -9.86
CA GLU A 145 0.86 11.98 -8.49
C GLU A 145 1.18 10.48 -8.48
N ILE A 146 0.56 9.67 -9.35
CA ILE A 146 0.91 8.24 -9.48
C ILE A 146 2.36 8.06 -9.95
N ILE A 147 2.82 8.88 -10.90
CA ILE A 147 4.23 8.88 -11.35
C ILE A 147 5.16 9.21 -10.16
N GLU A 148 4.84 10.25 -9.40
CA GLU A 148 5.62 10.64 -8.21
C GLU A 148 5.65 9.55 -7.14
N LEU A 149 4.53 8.86 -6.92
CA LEU A 149 4.46 7.74 -5.99
C LEU A 149 5.32 6.53 -6.44
N TYR A 150 5.40 6.25 -7.74
CA TYR A 150 6.32 5.23 -8.24
C TYR A 150 7.79 5.59 -7.95
N TYR A 151 8.17 6.85 -8.16
CA TYR A 151 9.52 7.32 -7.83
C TYR A 151 9.81 7.32 -6.33
N ALA A 152 8.82 7.66 -5.52
CA ALA A 152 8.95 7.65 -4.06
C ALA A 152 9.08 6.22 -3.48
N ALA A 153 8.66 5.20 -4.24
CA ALA A 153 8.76 3.80 -3.85
C ALA A 153 10.05 3.10 -4.30
N LEU A 154 10.93 3.78 -5.09
CA LEU A 154 12.24 3.26 -5.48
C LEU A 154 13.22 3.26 -4.29
#